data_1730c5fde17d867a5ad93dbc3ef2a795
#
_entry.id   1730c5fde17d867a5ad93dbc3ef2a795
#
_cell.length_a   1.000
_cell.length_b   1.000
_cell.length_c   1.000
_cell.angle_alpha   90.00
_cell.angle_beta   90.00
_cell.angle_gamma   90.00
#
_symmetry.space_group_name_H-M   'P 1'
#
loop_
_entity.id
_entity.type
_entity.pdbx_description
1 polymer ?
#
loop_
_entity_poly.entity_id
_entity_poly.type
_entity_poly.pdbx_seq_one_letter_code
_entity_poly.pdbx_strand_id
1 'polypeptide(L)'
;MKSALAAALLLLALAGTAQAEPLPGASVESLLAAAREHSPDVRMVRLEAEAARERIQPAGALPDPVLRIELENLTRNGSQGATLNPSQVGDTKYTLMQPLPFWGKRDLKRDVAGAEATQAEGRAADTWAEVATRIKTLYAQYWLTGQSLNLTRENIELTRRLEQVAQARYAGGLAAQQDAIRAQLER
;
A
#
# COMPACT_ATOMS: atom_id res chain seq x y z
N MET A 1 -16.55 32.21 -45.06
CA MET A 1 -15.30 32.55 -44.32
C MET A 1 -15.48 32.67 -42.82
N LYS A 2 -16.68 32.89 -42.27
CA LYS A 2 -16.91 32.99 -40.80
C LYS A 2 -16.99 31.65 -40.07
N SER A 3 -17.34 30.56 -40.78
CA SER A 3 -17.44 29.21 -40.21
C SER A 3 -16.10 28.47 -40.05
N ALA A 4 -15.09 28.80 -40.87
CA ALA A 4 -13.74 28.20 -40.76
C ALA A 4 -12.91 28.76 -39.60
N LEU A 5 -13.13 30.02 -39.22
CA LEU A 5 -12.47 30.65 -38.09
C LEU A 5 -12.98 30.12 -36.73
N ALA A 6 -14.27 29.77 -36.63
CA ALA A 6 -14.85 29.20 -35.43
C ALA A 6 -14.35 27.76 -35.16
N ALA A 7 -14.13 26.97 -36.19
CA ALA A 7 -13.58 25.60 -36.07
C ALA A 7 -12.11 25.60 -35.68
N ALA A 8 -11.32 26.57 -36.14
CA ALA A 8 -9.91 26.70 -35.74
C ALA A 8 -9.72 27.16 -34.29
N LEU A 9 -10.63 27.99 -33.74
CA LEU A 9 -10.61 28.40 -32.33
C LEU A 9 -11.03 27.28 -31.37
N LEU A 10 -11.90 26.36 -31.80
CA LEU A 10 -12.31 25.22 -31.00
C LEU A 10 -11.21 24.13 -30.89
N LEU A 11 -10.37 23.98 -31.92
CA LEU A 11 -9.24 23.05 -31.92
C LEU A 11 -8.04 23.52 -31.07
N LEU A 12 -7.91 24.84 -30.84
CA LEU A 12 -6.85 25.37 -29.97
C LEU A 12 -7.18 25.26 -28.47
N ALA A 13 -8.47 25.10 -28.12
CA ALA A 13 -8.89 24.94 -26.72
C ALA A 13 -8.72 23.52 -26.18
N LEU A 14 -8.42 22.52 -27.02
CA LEU A 14 -8.16 21.12 -26.62
C LEU A 14 -6.67 20.82 -26.42
N ALA A 15 -5.77 21.80 -26.55
CA ALA A 15 -4.43 21.68 -26.03
C ALA A 15 -4.48 21.75 -24.49
N GLY A 16 -5.15 20.76 -23.90
CA GLY A 16 -5.11 20.52 -22.47
C GLY A 16 -3.63 20.47 -22.05
N THR A 17 -3.26 21.29 -21.10
CA THR A 17 -1.96 21.25 -20.43
C THR A 17 -1.74 19.82 -19.96
N ALA A 18 -0.97 19.05 -20.73
CA ALA A 18 -0.37 17.82 -20.24
C ALA A 18 0.57 18.27 -19.11
N GLN A 19 0.03 18.35 -17.88
CA GLN A 19 0.86 18.44 -16.69
C GLN A 19 1.62 17.12 -16.68
N ALA A 20 2.90 17.20 -17.05
CA ALA A 20 3.79 16.09 -16.88
C ALA A 20 3.75 15.73 -15.39
N GLU A 21 3.23 14.55 -15.06
CA GLU A 21 3.27 14.05 -13.70
C GLU A 21 4.73 14.12 -13.22
N PRO A 22 4.99 14.75 -12.08
CA PRO A 22 6.36 14.87 -11.58
C PRO A 22 6.93 13.47 -11.44
N LEU A 23 8.09 13.22 -12.03
CA LEU A 23 8.79 11.93 -11.93
C LEU A 23 8.85 11.50 -10.47
N PRO A 24 8.52 10.23 -10.16
CA PRO A 24 8.61 9.71 -8.81
C PRO A 24 10.03 9.96 -8.25
N GLY A 25 10.13 10.68 -7.13
CA GLY A 25 11.40 11.03 -6.50
C GLY A 25 11.83 12.48 -6.64
N ALA A 26 11.16 13.30 -7.45
CA ALA A 26 11.47 14.73 -7.57
C ALA A 26 11.11 15.50 -6.27
N SER A 27 10.12 15.04 -5.50
CA SER A 27 9.72 15.61 -4.22
C SER A 27 9.20 14.54 -3.26
N VAL A 28 9.08 14.88 -1.97
CA VAL A 28 8.46 13.99 -0.97
C VAL A 28 7.03 13.68 -1.35
N GLU A 29 6.29 14.65 -1.85
CA GLU A 29 4.88 14.53 -2.25
C GLU A 29 4.73 13.52 -3.40
N SER A 30 5.62 13.56 -4.40
CA SER A 30 5.61 12.61 -5.52
C SER A 30 5.89 11.17 -5.07
N LEU A 31 6.80 10.99 -4.09
CA LEU A 31 7.08 9.69 -3.49
C LEU A 31 5.89 9.17 -2.66
N LEU A 32 5.23 10.04 -1.89
CA LEU A 32 4.05 9.68 -1.12
C LEU A 32 2.86 9.31 -2.03
N ALA A 33 2.66 10.03 -3.13
CA ALA A 33 1.64 9.71 -4.11
C ALA A 33 1.90 8.35 -4.77
N ALA A 34 3.13 8.12 -5.24
CA ALA A 34 3.53 6.83 -5.81
C ALA A 34 3.40 5.67 -4.82
N ALA A 35 3.78 5.88 -3.54
CA ALA A 35 3.64 4.85 -2.50
C ALA A 35 2.17 4.54 -2.20
N ARG A 36 1.29 5.53 -2.18
CA ARG A 36 -0.15 5.32 -1.95
C ARG A 36 -0.79 4.46 -3.03
N GLU A 37 -0.32 4.58 -4.26
CA GLU A 37 -0.86 3.86 -5.41
C GLU A 37 -0.20 2.50 -5.62
N HIS A 38 1.11 2.40 -5.44
CA HIS A 38 1.89 1.23 -5.85
C HIS A 38 2.41 0.39 -4.68
N SER A 39 2.33 0.85 -3.41
CA SER A 39 2.81 0.06 -2.28
C SER A 39 1.94 -1.18 -2.07
N PRO A 40 2.52 -2.39 -2.11
CA PRO A 40 1.78 -3.63 -1.84
C PRO A 40 1.24 -3.68 -0.42
N ASP A 41 1.96 -3.16 0.58
CA ASP A 41 1.54 -3.15 1.98
C ASP A 41 0.29 -2.28 2.18
N VAL A 42 0.28 -1.08 1.61
CA VAL A 42 -0.87 -0.17 1.68
C VAL A 42 -2.08 -0.77 0.95
N ARG A 43 -1.86 -1.40 -0.20
CA ARG A 43 -2.90 -2.05 -0.97
C ARG A 43 -3.51 -3.23 -0.23
N MET A 44 -2.67 -4.06 0.41
CA MET A 44 -3.09 -5.22 1.20
C MET A 44 -4.06 -4.80 2.31
N VAL A 45 -3.66 -3.87 3.18
CA VAL A 45 -4.50 -3.45 4.33
C VAL A 45 -5.77 -2.72 3.89
N ARG A 46 -5.73 -2.03 2.74
CA ARG A 46 -6.93 -1.42 2.15
C ARG A 46 -7.94 -2.48 1.70
N LEU A 47 -7.47 -3.52 1.01
CA LEU A 47 -8.33 -4.64 0.58
C LEU A 47 -8.86 -5.44 1.78
N GLU A 48 -8.08 -5.59 2.86
CA GLU A 48 -8.56 -6.19 4.11
C GLU A 48 -9.68 -5.37 4.75
N ALA A 49 -9.56 -4.04 4.76
CA ALA A 49 -10.61 -3.16 5.27
C ALA A 49 -11.87 -3.24 4.40
N GLU A 50 -11.73 -3.25 3.07
CA GLU A 50 -12.85 -3.45 2.15
C GLU A 50 -13.53 -4.81 2.39
N ALA A 51 -12.75 -5.89 2.50
CA ALA A 51 -13.27 -7.22 2.77
C ALA A 51 -13.99 -7.32 4.13
N ALA A 52 -13.51 -6.60 5.16
CA ALA A 52 -14.16 -6.54 6.45
C ALA A 52 -15.52 -5.82 6.37
N ARG A 53 -15.62 -4.74 5.61
CA ARG A 53 -16.89 -4.03 5.35
C ARG A 53 -17.91 -4.92 4.65
N GLU A 54 -17.48 -5.67 3.62
CA GLU A 54 -18.36 -6.56 2.88
C GLU A 54 -18.91 -7.72 3.74
N ARG A 55 -18.24 -8.08 4.84
CA ARG A 55 -18.71 -9.10 5.80
C ARG A 55 -19.85 -8.64 6.70
N ILE A 56 -20.11 -7.34 6.83
CA ILE A 56 -21.15 -6.81 7.73
C ILE A 56 -22.54 -7.34 7.36
N GLN A 57 -22.90 -7.29 6.08
CA GLN A 57 -24.21 -7.75 5.61
C GLN A 57 -24.41 -9.26 5.80
N PRO A 58 -23.47 -10.14 5.37
CA PRO A 58 -23.59 -11.57 5.59
C PRO A 58 -23.60 -11.98 7.06
N ALA A 59 -22.92 -11.24 7.96
CA ALA A 59 -22.88 -11.54 9.39
C ALA A 59 -24.27 -11.56 10.03
N GLY A 60 -25.19 -10.74 9.53
CA GLY A 60 -26.58 -10.71 9.97
C GLY A 60 -27.53 -11.59 9.14
N ALA A 61 -27.05 -12.33 8.14
CA ALA A 61 -27.91 -13.20 7.34
C ALA A 61 -28.47 -14.36 8.17
N LEU A 62 -29.57 -14.93 7.71
CA LEU A 62 -30.06 -16.21 8.26
C LEU A 62 -29.10 -17.31 7.80
N PRO A 63 -28.81 -18.29 8.68
CA PRO A 63 -28.10 -19.50 8.26
C PRO A 63 -28.86 -20.21 7.13
N ASP A 64 -28.14 -20.91 6.28
CA ASP A 64 -28.74 -21.62 5.17
C ASP A 64 -29.67 -22.75 5.66
N PRO A 65 -30.76 -23.03 4.94
CA PRO A 65 -31.59 -24.19 5.22
C PRO A 65 -30.82 -25.47 4.86
N VAL A 66 -30.93 -26.46 5.72
CA VAL A 66 -30.31 -27.78 5.52
C VAL A 66 -31.38 -28.79 5.13
N LEU A 67 -31.28 -29.36 3.94
CA LEU A 67 -32.09 -30.51 3.55
C LEU A 67 -31.28 -31.77 3.84
N ARG A 68 -31.81 -32.60 4.74
CA ARG A 68 -31.28 -33.92 5.06
C ARG A 68 -32.14 -34.99 4.42
N ILE A 69 -31.54 -35.90 3.72
CA ILE A 69 -32.16 -37.07 3.13
C ILE A 69 -31.55 -38.28 3.80
N GLU A 70 -32.37 -39.01 4.55
CA GLU A 70 -31.97 -40.23 5.25
C GLU A 70 -32.66 -41.43 4.58
N LEU A 71 -31.85 -42.43 4.18
CA LEU A 71 -32.33 -43.67 3.59
C LEU A 71 -32.22 -44.75 4.66
N GLU A 72 -33.38 -45.24 5.12
CA GLU A 72 -33.45 -46.28 6.12
C GLU A 72 -33.81 -47.66 5.50
N ASN A 73 -33.43 -48.75 6.16
CA ASN A 73 -33.70 -50.12 5.71
C ASN A 73 -33.21 -50.41 4.29
N LEU A 74 -31.94 -50.10 3.98
CA LEU A 74 -31.30 -50.30 2.71
C LEU A 74 -31.36 -51.75 2.20
N THR A 75 -31.59 -52.72 3.08
CA THR A 75 -31.62 -54.16 2.80
C THR A 75 -33.00 -54.78 2.98
N ARG A 76 -34.10 -54.01 2.92
CA ARG A 76 -35.48 -54.50 3.21
C ARG A 76 -35.90 -55.69 2.34
N ASN A 77 -35.36 -55.83 1.16
CA ASN A 77 -35.75 -56.90 0.24
C ASN A 77 -34.77 -58.10 0.23
N GLY A 78 -34.13 -58.45 1.32
CA GLY A 78 -33.46 -59.70 1.65
C GLY A 78 -32.66 -60.49 0.62
N SER A 79 -32.84 -60.28 -0.66
CA SER A 79 -32.23 -60.99 -1.75
C SER A 79 -31.41 -60.11 -2.75
N GLN A 80 -31.49 -58.82 -2.63
CA GLN A 80 -30.70 -57.90 -3.45
C GLN A 80 -29.82 -57.03 -2.53
N GLY A 81 -28.56 -56.88 -2.89
CA GLY A 81 -27.58 -56.13 -2.11
C GLY A 81 -28.06 -54.69 -1.78
N ALA A 82 -27.38 -54.04 -0.82
CA ALA A 82 -27.68 -52.69 -0.43
C ALA A 82 -27.76 -51.72 -1.64
N THR A 83 -28.82 -50.93 -1.72
CA THR A 83 -29.04 -49.96 -2.80
C THR A 83 -29.21 -48.56 -2.26
N LEU A 84 -28.67 -47.59 -2.97
CA LEU A 84 -28.86 -46.16 -2.68
C LEU A 84 -30.01 -45.53 -3.49
N ASN A 85 -30.76 -46.34 -4.25
CA ASN A 85 -31.89 -45.84 -5.03
C ASN A 85 -33.09 -45.57 -4.11
N PRO A 86 -33.60 -44.33 -3.95
CA PRO A 86 -34.67 -43.98 -3.05
C PRO A 86 -35.97 -44.74 -3.25
N SER A 87 -36.23 -45.25 -4.47
CA SER A 87 -37.43 -46.04 -4.78
C SER A 87 -37.33 -47.51 -4.38
N GLN A 88 -36.15 -48.00 -3.98
CA GLN A 88 -35.85 -49.38 -3.63
C GLN A 88 -35.48 -49.58 -2.15
N VAL A 89 -35.26 -48.49 -1.43
CA VAL A 89 -35.00 -48.53 0.00
C VAL A 89 -36.33 -48.65 0.77
N GLY A 90 -36.28 -49.13 2.01
CA GLY A 90 -37.48 -49.30 2.84
C GLY A 90 -38.19 -48.02 3.18
N ASP A 91 -37.43 -47.06 3.68
CA ASP A 91 -37.93 -45.74 4.05
C ASP A 91 -36.98 -44.64 3.63
N THR A 92 -37.50 -43.56 3.06
CA THR A 92 -36.76 -42.35 2.72
C THR A 92 -37.35 -41.19 3.52
N LYS A 93 -36.53 -40.61 4.41
CA LYS A 93 -36.92 -39.48 5.26
C LYS A 93 -36.30 -38.19 4.74
N TYR A 94 -37.11 -37.21 4.45
CA TYR A 94 -36.71 -35.86 4.07
C TYR A 94 -36.93 -34.93 5.25
N THR A 95 -35.86 -34.28 5.73
CA THR A 95 -35.93 -33.31 6.80
C THR A 95 -35.39 -31.97 6.33
N LEU A 96 -36.24 -30.95 6.34
CA LEU A 96 -35.80 -29.58 6.08
C LEU A 96 -35.66 -28.87 7.43
N MET A 97 -34.47 -28.38 7.72
CA MET A 97 -34.14 -27.66 8.94
C MET A 97 -33.70 -26.24 8.61
N GLN A 98 -34.36 -25.23 9.19
CA GLN A 98 -33.98 -23.82 9.09
C GLN A 98 -33.64 -23.32 10.52
N PRO A 99 -32.38 -23.06 10.84
CA PRO A 99 -32.02 -22.44 12.11
C PRO A 99 -32.51 -20.99 12.15
N LEU A 100 -33.31 -20.68 13.21
CA LEU A 100 -33.77 -19.31 13.46
C LEU A 100 -33.04 -18.77 14.69
N PRO A 101 -32.06 -17.86 14.53
CA PRO A 101 -31.39 -17.24 15.69
C PRO A 101 -32.36 -16.43 16.52
N PHE A 102 -32.16 -16.41 17.86
CA PHE A 102 -32.97 -15.60 18.78
C PHE A 102 -32.92 -14.11 18.40
N TRP A 103 -34.00 -13.41 18.74
CA TRP A 103 -34.15 -11.99 18.36
C TRP A 103 -33.02 -11.13 18.89
N GLY A 104 -32.56 -10.16 18.05
CA GLY A 104 -31.41 -9.30 18.32
C GLY A 104 -30.05 -9.95 18.06
N LYS A 105 -29.92 -11.29 18.00
CA LYS A 105 -28.64 -11.96 17.79
C LYS A 105 -28.00 -11.64 16.41
N ARG A 106 -28.83 -11.43 15.40
CA ARG A 106 -28.40 -11.07 14.06
C ARG A 106 -27.86 -9.63 14.00
N ASP A 107 -28.51 -8.71 14.74
CA ASP A 107 -28.10 -7.32 14.81
C ASP A 107 -26.78 -7.20 15.58
N LEU A 108 -26.65 -7.89 16.71
CA LEU A 108 -25.38 -7.99 17.44
C LEU A 108 -24.24 -8.56 16.61
N LYS A 109 -24.50 -9.53 15.74
CA LYS A 109 -23.47 -10.04 14.81
C LYS A 109 -23.05 -8.99 13.78
N ARG A 110 -23.98 -8.17 13.27
CA ARG A 110 -23.66 -7.05 12.39
C ARG A 110 -22.84 -5.99 13.13
N ASP A 111 -23.18 -5.69 14.38
CA ASP A 111 -22.46 -4.71 15.20
C ASP A 111 -21.01 -5.16 15.43
N VAL A 112 -20.81 -6.45 15.75
CA VAL A 112 -19.47 -7.04 15.88
C VAL A 112 -18.70 -6.92 14.56
N ALA A 113 -19.29 -7.34 13.43
CA ALA A 113 -18.65 -7.23 12.13
C ALA A 113 -18.37 -5.76 11.73
N GLY A 114 -19.24 -4.82 12.13
CA GLY A 114 -19.05 -3.39 11.97
C GLY A 114 -17.85 -2.86 12.77
N ALA A 115 -17.69 -3.32 14.01
CA ALA A 115 -16.53 -2.98 14.84
C ALA A 115 -15.23 -3.58 14.28
N GLU A 116 -15.27 -4.80 13.76
CA GLU A 116 -14.14 -5.43 13.06
C GLU A 116 -13.72 -4.65 11.79
N ALA A 117 -14.72 -4.16 11.03
CA ALA A 117 -14.45 -3.31 9.86
C ALA A 117 -13.79 -1.99 10.26
N THR A 118 -14.28 -1.33 11.31
CA THR A 118 -13.66 -0.10 11.85
C THR A 118 -12.22 -0.36 12.32
N GLN A 119 -11.97 -1.50 12.96
CA GLN A 119 -10.63 -1.91 13.37
C GLN A 119 -9.70 -2.11 12.15
N ALA A 120 -10.20 -2.73 11.07
CA ALA A 120 -9.43 -2.94 9.85
C ALA A 120 -9.09 -1.60 9.15
N GLU A 121 -10.02 -0.64 9.16
CA GLU A 121 -9.79 0.73 8.69
C GLU A 121 -8.71 1.45 9.51
N GLY A 122 -8.75 1.30 10.83
CA GLY A 122 -7.70 1.83 11.71
C GLY A 122 -6.33 1.27 11.35
N ARG A 123 -6.22 -0.06 11.16
CA ARG A 123 -4.96 -0.69 10.72
C ARG A 123 -4.48 -0.16 9.37
N ALA A 124 -5.39 0.08 8.43
CA ALA A 124 -5.02 0.65 7.12
C ALA A 124 -4.48 2.08 7.25
N ALA A 125 -5.07 2.89 8.14
CA ALA A 125 -4.58 4.24 8.44
C ALA A 125 -3.20 4.21 9.12
N ASP A 126 -2.99 3.31 10.08
CA ASP A 126 -1.71 3.14 10.77
C ASP A 126 -0.60 2.70 9.82
N THR A 127 -0.84 1.69 8.99
CA THR A 127 0.13 1.23 7.98
C THR A 127 0.49 2.35 7.01
N TRP A 128 -0.48 3.15 6.57
CA TRP A 128 -0.19 4.31 5.74
C TRP A 128 0.68 5.34 6.48
N ALA A 129 0.41 5.63 7.74
CA ALA A 129 1.19 6.57 8.54
C ALA A 129 2.64 6.09 8.73
N GLU A 130 2.85 4.80 8.95
CA GLU A 130 4.18 4.17 9.03
C GLU A 130 4.96 4.31 7.72
N VAL A 131 4.34 3.92 6.58
CA VAL A 131 4.95 4.03 5.25
C VAL A 131 5.29 5.49 4.94
N ALA A 132 4.38 6.42 5.19
CA ALA A 132 4.59 7.84 4.95
C ALA A 132 5.73 8.40 5.82
N THR A 133 5.81 8.00 7.08
CA THR A 133 6.88 8.41 7.99
C THR A 133 8.22 7.89 7.52
N ARG A 134 8.29 6.62 7.10
CA ARG A 134 9.50 6.01 6.58
C ARG A 134 10.01 6.73 5.32
N ILE A 135 9.11 7.05 4.40
CA ILE A 135 9.46 7.80 3.18
C ILE A 135 10.03 9.17 3.54
N LYS A 136 9.35 9.93 4.42
CA LYS A 136 9.80 11.26 4.85
C LYS A 136 11.18 11.21 5.52
N THR A 137 11.39 10.24 6.39
CA THR A 137 12.68 10.06 7.09
C THR A 137 13.80 9.74 6.11
N LEU A 138 13.58 8.79 5.19
CA LEU A 138 14.58 8.40 4.20
C LEU A 138 14.89 9.54 3.22
N TYR A 139 13.88 10.31 2.82
CA TYR A 139 14.09 11.48 1.97
C TYR A 139 14.89 12.58 2.68
N ALA A 140 14.62 12.84 3.95
CA ALA A 140 15.40 13.78 4.74
C ALA A 140 16.87 13.35 4.89
N GLN A 141 17.11 12.04 5.10
CA GLN A 141 18.46 11.47 5.13
C GLN A 141 19.19 11.59 3.78
N TYR A 142 18.48 11.30 2.69
CA TYR A 142 19.01 11.47 1.33
C TYR A 142 19.41 12.93 1.06
N TRP A 143 18.53 13.87 1.39
CA TRP A 143 18.81 15.30 1.25
C TRP A 143 20.00 15.75 2.09
N LEU A 144 20.06 15.34 3.37
CA LEU A 144 21.15 15.65 4.27
C LEU A 144 22.48 15.11 3.73
N THR A 145 22.49 13.87 3.24
CA THR A 145 23.68 13.25 2.65
C THR A 145 24.14 14.03 1.40
N GLY A 146 23.22 14.47 0.58
CA GLY A 146 23.51 15.33 -0.58
C GLY A 146 24.16 16.65 -0.17
N GLN A 147 23.63 17.33 0.87
CA GLN A 147 24.21 18.56 1.39
C GLN A 147 25.59 18.35 2.01
N SER A 148 25.76 17.27 2.78
CA SER A 148 27.05 16.92 3.37
C SER A 148 28.12 16.65 2.29
N LEU A 149 27.73 15.98 1.21
CA LEU A 149 28.62 15.73 0.07
C LEU A 149 29.06 17.04 -0.62
N ASN A 150 28.13 17.97 -0.84
CA ASN A 150 28.44 19.26 -1.42
C ASN A 150 29.39 20.07 -0.51
N LEU A 151 29.08 20.13 0.78
CA LEU A 151 29.93 20.81 1.76
C LEU A 151 31.35 20.20 1.80
N THR A 152 31.47 18.89 1.78
CA THR A 152 32.75 18.20 1.74
C THR A 152 33.54 18.53 0.48
N ARG A 153 32.89 18.61 -0.68
CA ARG A 153 33.54 19.02 -1.93
C ARG A 153 34.05 20.48 -1.86
N GLU A 154 33.25 21.38 -1.31
CA GLU A 154 33.64 22.78 -1.11
C GLU A 154 34.85 22.88 -0.16
N ASN A 155 34.86 22.11 0.92
CA ASN A 155 35.98 22.06 1.87
C ASN A 155 37.25 21.55 1.20
N ILE A 156 37.18 20.51 0.37
CA ILE A 156 38.33 19.99 -0.39
C ILE A 156 38.88 21.09 -1.32
N GLU A 157 38.02 21.81 -2.04
CA GLU A 157 38.47 22.90 -2.90
C GLU A 157 39.10 24.05 -2.12
N LEU A 158 38.56 24.38 -0.96
CA LEU A 158 39.12 25.39 -0.08
C LEU A 158 40.53 24.97 0.43
N THR A 159 40.67 23.73 0.87
CA THR A 159 41.94 23.17 1.37
C THR A 159 42.99 23.16 0.24
N ARG A 160 42.62 22.80 -0.98
CA ARG A 160 43.50 22.88 -2.14
C ARG A 160 43.99 24.31 -2.41
N ARG A 161 43.11 25.30 -2.30
CA ARG A 161 43.53 26.72 -2.47
C ARG A 161 44.46 27.17 -1.35
N LEU A 162 44.22 26.74 -0.11
CA LEU A 162 45.10 27.03 1.03
C LEU A 162 46.47 26.40 0.82
N GLU A 163 46.54 25.15 0.34
CA GLU A 163 47.80 24.49 -0.02
C GLU A 163 48.59 25.30 -1.08
N GLN A 164 47.91 25.72 -2.16
CA GLN A 164 48.54 26.54 -3.20
C GLN A 164 49.09 27.86 -2.65
N VAL A 165 48.35 28.55 -1.79
CA VAL A 165 48.78 29.79 -1.14
C VAL A 165 49.97 29.53 -0.19
N ALA A 166 49.93 28.44 0.60
CA ALA A 166 51.05 28.09 1.49
C ALA A 166 52.35 27.78 0.69
N GLN A 167 52.25 27.04 -0.40
CA GLN A 167 53.33 26.75 -1.31
C GLN A 167 53.92 28.02 -1.96
N ALA A 168 53.07 28.93 -2.44
CA ALA A 168 53.49 30.18 -3.03
C ALA A 168 54.21 31.08 -2.01
N ARG A 169 53.68 31.15 -0.77
CA ARG A 169 54.35 31.90 0.32
C ARG A 169 55.72 31.32 0.72
N TYR A 170 55.81 29.99 0.76
CA TYR A 170 57.08 29.31 1.04
C TYR A 170 58.09 29.57 -0.06
N ALA A 171 57.70 29.45 -1.35
CA ALA A 171 58.55 29.74 -2.49
C ALA A 171 59.04 31.21 -2.51
N GLY A 172 58.22 32.15 -2.01
CA GLY A 172 58.57 33.54 -1.84
C GLY A 172 59.39 33.87 -0.57
N GLY A 173 59.74 32.89 0.23
CA GLY A 173 60.47 33.08 1.49
C GLY A 173 59.64 33.74 2.62
N LEU A 174 58.29 33.76 2.49
CA LEU A 174 57.38 34.45 3.41
C LEU A 174 56.73 33.49 4.41
N ALA A 175 56.99 32.18 4.36
CA ALA A 175 56.47 31.19 5.23
C ALA A 175 57.49 30.07 5.56
N ALA A 176 57.37 29.45 6.72
CA ALA A 176 58.22 28.31 7.10
C ALA A 176 57.83 27.05 6.32
N GLN A 177 58.82 26.18 6.06
CA GLN A 177 58.57 24.89 5.40
C GLN A 177 57.53 24.03 6.12
N GLN A 178 57.44 24.11 7.42
CA GLN A 178 56.50 23.39 8.23
C GLN A 178 55.01 23.73 7.90
N ASP A 179 54.75 24.98 7.52
CA ASP A 179 53.38 25.44 7.16
C ASP A 179 52.95 24.85 5.82
N ALA A 180 53.87 24.75 4.85
CA ALA A 180 53.61 24.12 3.56
C ALA A 180 53.37 22.60 3.71
N ILE A 181 54.14 21.91 4.53
CA ILE A 181 53.96 20.47 4.81
C ILE A 181 52.65 20.21 5.54
N ARG A 182 52.28 21.07 6.51
CA ARG A 182 51.02 20.92 7.25
C ARG A 182 49.81 21.09 6.31
N ALA A 183 49.84 22.07 5.42
CA ALA A 183 48.77 22.27 4.42
C ALA A 183 48.61 21.09 3.44
N GLN A 184 49.71 20.34 3.16
CA GLN A 184 49.68 19.12 2.36
C GLN A 184 49.05 17.94 3.10
N LEU A 185 49.30 17.85 4.42
CA LEU A 185 48.74 16.75 5.26
C LEU A 185 47.26 16.88 5.56
N GLU A 186 46.72 18.11 5.54
CA GLU A 186 45.29 18.41 5.78
C GLU A 186 44.40 18.23 4.56
N ARG A 187 44.97 17.92 3.41
CA ARG A 187 44.28 17.67 2.15
C ARG A 187 43.69 16.24 2.09
#